data_babf89363ad994740e2bbc03527f699d
#
_entry.id   babf89363ad994740e2bbc03527f699d
#
_cell.length_a   1.000
_cell.length_b   1.000
_cell.length_c   1.000
_cell.angle_alpha   90.00
_cell.angle_beta   90.00
_cell.angle_gamma   90.00
#
_symmetry.space_group_name_H-M   'P 1'
#
loop_
_entity.id
_entity.type
_entity.pdbx_description
1 polymer ?
#
loop_
_entity_poly.entity_id
_entity_poly.type
_entity_poly.pdbx_seq_one_letter_code
_entity_poly.pdbx_strand_id
1 'polypeptide(L)'
;MSRIGFLFNHDQTHQVAHSLPIALEIARSGAAEVSLLVTNAMMKAAVEAMAGELLAKMTLIDLAPKSFVSRAAAGLLDRFIPAGKLSIYRDHLDLFRSFDALVVSEKSSLLLKTRYGLNGLKFVHTRHGAGDRAIGFNPESAKFDL
;
A
#
# COMPACT_ATOMS: atom_id res chain seq x y z
N MET A 1 -20.90 2.73 0.39
CA MET A 1 -19.99 2.10 1.38
C MET A 1 -18.61 2.62 1.13
N SER A 2 -17.84 2.95 2.17
CA SER A 2 -16.47 3.45 1.99
C SER A 2 -15.56 2.36 1.43
N ARG A 3 -14.63 2.75 0.56
CA ARG A 3 -13.65 1.86 -0.06
C ARG A 3 -12.26 2.12 0.49
N ILE A 4 -11.67 1.12 1.12
CA ILE A 4 -10.37 1.24 1.79
C ILE A 4 -9.36 0.30 1.11
N GLY A 5 -8.28 0.89 0.60
CA GLY A 5 -7.14 0.14 0.08
C GLY A 5 -6.08 -0.08 1.16
N PHE A 6 -5.50 -1.28 1.24
CA PHE A 6 -4.32 -1.59 2.05
C PHE A 6 -3.16 -1.90 1.12
N LEU A 7 -2.12 -1.09 1.15
CA LEU A 7 -0.98 -1.20 0.23
C LEU A 7 0.20 -1.93 0.87
N PHE A 8 0.50 -3.11 0.33
CA PHE A 8 1.63 -3.95 0.71
C PHE A 8 2.71 -3.86 -0.37
N ASN A 9 3.62 -2.89 -0.21
CA ASN A 9 4.69 -2.57 -1.15
C ASN A 9 6.09 -2.70 -0.53
N HIS A 10 6.22 -3.57 0.46
CA HIS A 10 7.45 -3.78 1.23
C HIS A 10 8.39 -4.77 0.57
N ASP A 11 9.64 -4.74 1.03
CA ASP A 11 10.66 -5.73 0.70
C ASP A 11 10.72 -6.88 1.72
N GLN A 12 9.94 -6.79 2.82
CA GLN A 12 9.94 -7.76 3.91
C GLN A 12 8.53 -8.14 4.36
N THR A 13 8.24 -9.41 4.39
CA THR A 13 6.89 -9.96 4.65
C THR A 13 6.37 -9.73 6.06
N HIS A 14 7.25 -9.58 7.06
CA HIS A 14 6.81 -9.33 8.44
C HIS A 14 5.98 -8.05 8.59
N GLN A 15 6.15 -7.11 7.65
CA GLN A 15 5.41 -5.85 7.66
C GLN A 15 3.92 -6.03 7.31
N VAL A 16 3.55 -7.12 6.64
CA VAL A 16 2.15 -7.47 6.38
C VAL A 16 1.36 -7.61 7.70
N ALA A 17 2.00 -8.17 8.73
CA ALA A 17 1.39 -8.37 10.04
C ALA A 17 1.01 -7.08 10.77
N HIS A 18 1.50 -5.91 10.35
CA HIS A 18 1.18 -4.63 11.01
C HIS A 18 -0.16 -4.04 10.56
N SER A 19 -0.56 -4.23 9.32
CA SER A 19 -1.79 -3.64 8.79
C SER A 19 -2.84 -4.65 8.36
N LEU A 20 -2.44 -5.87 7.97
CA LEU A 20 -3.41 -6.89 7.55
C LEU A 20 -4.45 -7.24 8.62
N PRO A 21 -4.12 -7.38 9.92
CA PRO A 21 -5.14 -7.63 10.95
C PRO A 21 -6.23 -6.56 11.00
N ILE A 22 -5.89 -5.30 10.72
CA ILE A 22 -6.87 -4.20 10.64
C ILE A 22 -7.80 -4.41 9.45
N ALA A 23 -7.24 -4.77 8.28
CA ALA A 23 -8.01 -5.06 7.09
C ALA A 23 -9.00 -6.22 7.31
N LEU A 24 -8.53 -7.29 7.96
CA LEU A 24 -9.34 -8.46 8.27
C LEU A 24 -10.52 -8.10 9.20
N GLU A 25 -10.29 -7.26 10.22
CA GLU A 25 -11.34 -6.85 11.14
C GLU A 25 -12.39 -5.97 10.45
N ILE A 26 -11.96 -5.04 9.61
CA ILE A 26 -12.88 -4.21 8.81
C ILE A 26 -13.71 -5.10 7.87
N ALA A 27 -13.08 -6.06 7.19
CA ALA A 27 -13.78 -6.98 6.30
C ALA A 27 -14.74 -7.91 7.07
N ARG A 28 -14.34 -8.37 8.26
CA ARG A 28 -15.17 -9.20 9.13
C ARG A 28 -16.42 -8.47 9.59
N SER A 29 -16.28 -7.21 10.00
CA SER A 29 -17.38 -6.37 10.48
C SER A 29 -18.27 -5.85 9.35
N GLY A 30 -17.81 -5.87 8.10
CA GLY A 30 -18.55 -5.30 6.96
C GLY A 30 -18.64 -3.76 7.00
N ALA A 31 -17.74 -3.10 7.74
CA ALA A 31 -17.78 -1.64 7.92
C ALA A 31 -17.39 -0.87 6.64
N ALA A 32 -16.59 -1.49 5.76
CA ALA A 32 -16.16 -0.92 4.48
C ALA A 32 -15.81 -2.02 3.48
N GLU A 33 -15.75 -1.66 2.20
CA GLU A 33 -15.17 -2.50 1.16
C GLU A 33 -13.65 -2.46 1.29
N VAL A 34 -13.01 -3.61 1.46
CA VAL A 34 -11.56 -3.74 1.64
C VAL A 34 -10.91 -4.28 0.39
N SER A 35 -9.88 -3.59 -0.10
CA SER A 35 -9.00 -4.07 -1.15
C SER A 35 -7.56 -4.20 -0.64
N LEU A 36 -6.95 -5.36 -0.89
CA LEU A 36 -5.55 -5.65 -0.56
C LEU A 36 -4.72 -5.49 -1.83
N LEU A 37 -3.83 -4.51 -1.84
CA LEU A 37 -3.00 -4.14 -2.99
C LEU A 37 -1.59 -4.66 -2.75
N VAL A 38 -1.12 -5.59 -3.57
CA VAL A 38 0.20 -6.22 -3.46
C VAL A 38 1.06 -5.87 -4.67
N THR A 39 2.35 -5.63 -4.46
CA THR A 39 3.26 -5.19 -5.54
C THR A 39 4.19 -6.29 -6.04
N ASN A 40 4.22 -7.43 -5.38
CA ASN A 40 5.05 -8.58 -5.77
C ASN A 40 4.47 -9.90 -5.25
N ALA A 41 4.97 -11.01 -5.82
CA ALA A 41 4.50 -12.36 -5.50
C ALA A 41 4.74 -12.75 -4.04
N MET A 42 5.81 -12.27 -3.42
CA MET A 42 6.14 -12.55 -2.02
C MET A 42 5.11 -11.92 -1.07
N MET A 43 4.73 -10.66 -1.32
CA MET A 43 3.67 -9.97 -0.56
C MET A 43 2.32 -10.66 -0.77
N LYS A 44 2.01 -11.04 -2.02
CA LYS A 44 0.78 -11.75 -2.35
C LYS A 44 0.67 -13.06 -1.54
N ALA A 45 1.69 -13.90 -1.59
CA ALA A 45 1.71 -15.16 -0.84
C ALA A 45 1.56 -14.95 0.68
N ALA A 46 2.24 -13.95 1.25
CA ALA A 46 2.14 -13.64 2.67
C ALA A 46 0.73 -13.17 3.06
N VAL A 47 0.12 -12.32 2.25
CA VAL A 47 -1.25 -11.84 2.46
C VAL A 47 -2.25 -12.98 2.37
N GLU A 48 -2.16 -13.83 1.33
CA GLU A 48 -3.03 -15.00 1.15
C GLU A 48 -2.93 -15.97 2.32
N ALA A 49 -1.70 -16.29 2.76
CA ALA A 49 -1.47 -17.20 3.88
C ALA A 49 -2.03 -16.67 5.21
N MET A 50 -1.92 -15.37 5.47
CA MET A 50 -2.39 -14.76 6.71
C MET A 50 -3.89 -14.44 6.70
N ALA A 51 -4.45 -14.10 5.54
CA ALA A 51 -5.87 -13.76 5.42
C ALA A 51 -6.79 -14.99 5.53
N GLY A 52 -6.32 -16.15 5.05
CA GLY A 52 -7.08 -17.40 5.09
C GLY A 52 -8.46 -17.25 4.44
N GLU A 53 -9.49 -17.79 5.08
CA GLU A 53 -10.87 -17.76 4.59
C GLU A 53 -11.47 -16.35 4.49
N LEU A 54 -10.97 -15.39 5.28
CA LEU A 54 -11.45 -14.01 5.22
C LEU A 54 -11.07 -13.30 3.92
N LEU A 55 -10.12 -13.84 3.16
CA LEU A 55 -9.77 -13.31 1.83
C LEU A 55 -10.99 -13.24 0.90
N ALA A 56 -11.93 -14.17 1.03
CA ALA A 56 -13.16 -14.18 0.23
C ALA A 56 -14.07 -12.95 0.44
N LYS A 57 -13.88 -12.21 1.54
CA LYS A 57 -14.60 -10.96 1.83
C LYS A 57 -13.90 -9.70 1.36
N MET A 58 -12.76 -9.84 0.71
CA MET A 58 -11.91 -8.73 0.27
C MET A 58 -11.53 -8.89 -1.20
N THR A 59 -11.07 -7.82 -1.83
CA THR A 59 -10.54 -7.87 -3.18
C THR A 59 -9.01 -7.84 -3.13
N LEU A 60 -8.37 -8.91 -3.61
CA LEU A 60 -6.90 -8.95 -3.75
C LEU A 60 -6.51 -8.45 -5.14
N ILE A 61 -5.70 -7.41 -5.22
CA ILE A 61 -5.26 -6.76 -6.45
C ILE A 61 -3.75 -6.80 -6.55
N ASP A 62 -3.25 -7.41 -7.63
CA ASP A 62 -1.83 -7.42 -7.95
C ASP A 62 -1.47 -6.17 -8.77
N LEU A 63 -0.62 -5.31 -8.21
CA LEU A 63 -0.16 -4.08 -8.83
C LEU A 63 1.11 -4.32 -9.68
N ALA A 64 1.01 -5.18 -10.68
CA ALA A 64 2.11 -5.35 -11.62
C ALA A 64 2.27 -4.12 -12.54
N PRO A 65 3.49 -3.77 -12.97
CA PRO A 65 3.70 -2.74 -13.99
C PRO A 65 2.98 -3.12 -15.28
N LYS A 66 2.11 -2.24 -15.80
CA LYS A 66 1.29 -2.52 -16.99
C LYS A 66 2.07 -2.44 -18.29
N SER A 67 3.15 -1.65 -18.35
CA SER A 67 3.91 -1.39 -19.56
C SER A 67 5.25 -2.13 -19.55
N PHE A 68 5.67 -2.61 -20.75
CA PHE A 68 6.99 -3.20 -20.95
C PHE A 68 8.11 -2.20 -20.65
N VAL A 69 7.91 -0.93 -21.01
CA VAL A 69 8.86 0.17 -20.75
C VAL A 69 8.99 0.40 -19.24
N SER A 70 7.88 0.36 -18.49
CA SER A 70 7.90 0.48 -17.02
C SER A 70 8.67 -0.66 -16.38
N ARG A 71 8.58 -1.88 -16.90
CA ARG A 71 9.32 -3.05 -16.40
C ARG A 71 10.82 -2.95 -16.69
N ALA A 72 11.19 -2.52 -17.90
CA ALA A 72 12.59 -2.35 -18.28
C ALA A 72 13.27 -1.20 -17.53
N ALA A 73 12.56 -0.06 -17.36
CA ALA A 73 13.06 1.09 -16.61
C ALA A 73 13.21 0.80 -15.11
N ALA A 74 12.30 0.02 -14.51
CA ALA A 74 12.40 -0.38 -13.12
C ALA A 74 13.70 -1.14 -12.83
N GLY A 75 14.06 -2.12 -13.67
CA GLY A 75 15.28 -2.91 -13.48
C GLY A 75 16.58 -2.11 -13.57
N LEU A 76 16.61 -1.02 -14.35
CA LEU A 76 17.81 -0.21 -14.55
C LEU A 76 17.98 0.93 -13.53
N LEU A 77 16.87 1.48 -13.03
CA LEU A 77 16.84 2.69 -12.18
C LEU A 77 16.61 2.40 -10.69
N ASP A 78 16.23 1.17 -10.32
CA ASP A 78 15.97 0.77 -8.92
C ASP A 78 17.17 0.94 -7.98
N ARG A 79 18.36 1.14 -8.56
CA ARG A 79 19.59 1.34 -7.80
C ARG A 79 19.74 2.76 -7.22
N PHE A 80 19.00 3.75 -7.76
CA PHE A 80 19.17 5.17 -7.39
C PHE A 80 17.89 5.90 -6.98
N ILE A 81 16.72 5.41 -7.40
CA ILE A 81 15.40 5.98 -7.07
C ILE A 81 14.45 4.79 -6.99
N PRO A 82 13.40 4.83 -6.13
CA PRO A 82 12.37 3.77 -6.13
C PRO A 82 11.49 3.84 -7.40
N ALA A 83 12.16 3.75 -8.56
CA ALA A 83 11.56 3.92 -9.89
C ALA A 83 10.53 2.84 -10.18
N GLY A 84 10.74 1.63 -9.67
CA GLY A 84 9.78 0.54 -9.77
C GLY A 84 8.47 0.87 -9.06
N LYS A 85 8.53 1.41 -7.85
CA LYS A 85 7.34 1.85 -7.10
C LYS A 85 6.62 3.01 -7.80
N LEU A 86 7.38 3.98 -8.33
CA LEU A 86 6.81 5.12 -9.07
C LEU A 86 6.08 4.69 -10.33
N SER A 87 6.63 3.74 -11.10
CA SER A 87 5.96 3.25 -12.30
C SER A 87 4.69 2.48 -11.98
N ILE A 88 4.69 1.65 -10.94
CA ILE A 88 3.48 0.98 -10.43
C ILE A 88 2.42 2.02 -10.03
N TYR A 89 2.79 3.05 -9.28
CA TYR A 89 1.85 4.10 -8.86
C TYR A 89 1.24 4.82 -10.06
N ARG A 90 2.07 5.23 -11.03
CA ARG A 90 1.60 5.89 -12.24
C ARG A 90 0.64 5.02 -13.05
N ASP A 91 0.95 3.74 -13.21
CA ASP A 91 0.15 2.82 -14.02
C ASP A 91 -1.22 2.48 -13.38
N HIS A 92 -1.38 2.74 -12.09
CA HIS A 92 -2.58 2.41 -11.31
C HIS A 92 -3.26 3.62 -10.64
N LEU A 93 -3.00 4.85 -11.12
CA LEU A 93 -3.55 6.08 -10.52
C LEU A 93 -5.09 6.08 -10.43
N ASP A 94 -5.77 5.59 -11.45
CA ASP A 94 -7.24 5.55 -11.44
C ASP A 94 -7.79 4.58 -10.39
N LEU A 95 -7.09 3.47 -10.16
CA LEU A 95 -7.41 2.57 -9.06
C LEU A 95 -7.24 3.28 -7.70
N PHE A 96 -6.11 3.97 -7.48
CA PHE A 96 -5.90 4.70 -6.23
C PHE A 96 -6.94 5.81 -6.01
N ARG A 97 -7.35 6.52 -7.06
CA ARG A 97 -8.43 7.53 -7.00
C ARG A 97 -9.79 6.96 -6.61
N SER A 98 -9.99 5.67 -6.80
CA SER A 98 -11.26 5.01 -6.49
C SER A 98 -11.44 4.69 -5.00
N PHE A 99 -10.43 4.89 -4.17
CA PHE A 99 -10.49 4.67 -2.73
C PHE A 99 -10.78 5.97 -1.97
N ASP A 100 -11.49 5.85 -0.85
CA ASP A 100 -11.69 6.93 0.10
C ASP A 100 -10.49 7.07 1.05
N ALA A 101 -9.86 5.93 1.39
CA ALA A 101 -8.67 5.89 2.21
C ALA A 101 -7.68 4.83 1.72
N LEU A 102 -6.40 5.09 1.91
CA LEU A 102 -5.30 4.15 1.65
C LEU A 102 -4.46 3.98 2.91
N VAL A 103 -4.44 2.74 3.41
CA VAL A 103 -3.62 2.36 4.55
C VAL A 103 -2.25 1.91 4.02
N VAL A 104 -1.20 2.54 4.53
CA VAL A 104 0.18 2.34 4.07
C VAL A 104 1.12 2.20 5.26
N SER A 105 2.20 1.46 5.10
CA SER A 105 3.24 1.32 6.11
C SER A 105 4.56 1.97 5.68
N GLU A 106 4.69 2.36 4.42
CA GLU A 106 5.89 3.02 3.89
C GLU A 106 5.63 4.49 3.54
N LYS A 107 6.58 5.35 3.90
CA LYS A 107 6.55 6.79 3.58
C LYS A 107 6.63 7.07 2.08
N SER A 108 7.25 6.18 1.30
CA SER A 108 7.30 6.28 -0.17
C SER A 108 5.90 6.36 -0.81
N SER A 109 4.88 5.85 -0.13
CA SER A 109 3.48 5.94 -0.58
C SER A 109 2.94 7.37 -0.61
N LEU A 110 3.55 8.31 0.14
CA LEU A 110 3.23 9.74 0.07
C LEU A 110 3.49 10.37 -1.30
N LEU A 111 4.30 9.73 -2.15
CA LEU A 111 4.49 10.17 -3.53
C LEU A 111 3.18 10.16 -4.34
N LEU A 112 2.22 9.33 -3.99
CA LEU A 112 0.87 9.38 -4.55
C LEU A 112 0.19 10.73 -4.28
N LYS A 113 0.35 11.28 -3.08
CA LYS A 113 -0.18 12.59 -2.68
C LYS A 113 0.65 13.73 -3.27
N THR A 114 1.97 13.71 -3.06
CA THR A 114 2.85 14.84 -3.35
C THR A 114 3.23 14.96 -4.82
N ARG A 115 3.42 13.85 -5.54
CA ARG A 115 3.83 13.85 -6.94
C ARG A 115 2.66 13.68 -7.91
N TYR A 116 1.66 12.88 -7.55
CA TYR A 116 0.52 12.58 -8.42
C TYR A 116 -0.77 13.30 -8.03
N GLY A 117 -0.73 14.14 -7.00
CA GLY A 117 -1.81 15.05 -6.65
C GLY A 117 -3.08 14.37 -6.13
N LEU A 118 -2.98 13.17 -5.52
CA LEU A 118 -4.13 12.46 -4.96
C LEU A 118 -4.58 13.07 -3.62
N ASN A 119 -4.94 14.35 -3.63
CA ASN A 119 -5.30 15.11 -2.41
C ASN A 119 -6.67 14.73 -1.84
N GLY A 120 -7.54 14.12 -2.63
CA GLY A 120 -8.86 13.62 -2.17
C GLY A 120 -8.78 12.27 -1.45
N LEU A 121 -7.67 11.54 -1.58
CA LEU A 121 -7.43 10.26 -0.94
C LEU A 121 -6.83 10.47 0.45
N LYS A 122 -7.45 9.90 1.48
CA LYS A 122 -6.91 9.93 2.85
C LYS A 122 -5.80 8.91 3.01
N PHE A 123 -4.65 9.32 3.53
CA PHE A 123 -3.50 8.45 3.79
C PHE A 123 -3.38 8.14 5.28
N VAL A 124 -3.58 6.86 5.62
CA VAL A 124 -3.47 6.34 6.99
C VAL A 124 -2.15 5.58 7.10
N HIS A 125 -1.27 5.99 8.00
CA HIS A 125 0.03 5.37 8.19
C HIS A 125 0.04 4.42 9.38
N THR A 126 0.26 3.13 9.12
CA THR A 126 0.53 2.14 10.16
C THR A 126 2.03 2.07 10.42
N ARG A 127 2.46 2.43 11.64
CA ARG A 127 3.88 2.43 12.02
C ARG A 127 4.44 1.02 12.14
N HIS A 128 5.73 0.86 11.85
CA HIS A 128 6.49 -0.35 12.11
C HIS A 128 6.95 -0.38 13.56
N GLY A 129 6.41 -1.27 14.37
CA GLY A 129 6.86 -1.56 15.73
C GLY A 129 6.58 -0.47 16.76
N ALA A 130 6.68 -0.83 18.03
CA ALA A 130 6.55 0.04 19.19
C ALA A 130 7.88 0.75 19.53
N GLY A 131 8.54 1.34 18.54
CA GLY A 131 9.86 1.96 18.77
C GLY A 131 9.77 3.48 18.83
N ASP A 132 10.25 4.07 19.90
CA ASP A 132 10.53 5.52 20.07
C ASP A 132 11.74 5.97 19.23
N ARG A 133 11.88 5.46 18.01
CA ARG A 133 12.96 5.88 17.14
C ARG A 133 12.65 7.25 16.56
N ALA A 134 13.62 8.17 16.62
CA ALA A 134 13.52 9.52 16.07
C ALA A 134 13.04 9.57 14.60
N ILE A 135 13.36 8.52 13.82
CA ILE A 135 12.89 8.34 12.44
C ILE A 135 11.36 8.28 12.32
N GLY A 136 10.64 7.82 13.38
CA GLY A 136 9.19 7.77 13.40
C GLY A 136 8.50 9.12 13.57
N PHE A 137 9.21 10.13 14.01
CA PHE A 137 8.69 11.46 14.37
C PHE A 137 9.21 12.59 13.46
N ASN A 138 9.63 12.28 12.23
CA ASN A 138 10.11 13.31 11.32
C ASN A 138 8.93 14.11 10.71
N PRO A 139 9.20 15.32 10.13
CA PRO A 139 8.17 16.17 9.53
C PRO A 139 7.36 15.51 8.40
N GLU A 140 7.90 14.49 7.74
CA GLU A 140 7.18 13.76 6.69
C GLU A 140 6.00 12.96 7.25
N SER A 141 6.10 12.51 8.50
CA SER A 141 4.99 11.80 9.15
C SER A 141 3.75 12.68 9.34
N ALA A 142 3.93 14.00 9.40
CA ALA A 142 2.82 14.96 9.50
C ALA A 142 2.04 15.13 8.18
N LYS A 143 2.51 14.57 7.07
CA LYS A 143 1.83 14.62 5.77
C LYS A 143 0.75 13.53 5.61
N PHE A 144 0.73 12.54 6.49
CA PHE A 144 -0.35 11.57 6.56
C PHE A 144 -1.58 12.21 7.24
N ASP A 145 -2.75 11.71 6.90
CA ASP A 145 -4.01 12.21 7.47
C ASP A 145 -4.32 11.58 8.83
N LEU A 146 -3.76 10.38 9.08
CA LEU A 146 -3.82 9.61 10.34
C LEU A 146 -2.56 8.74 10.48
#